data_a40473fc89db8421821217d1c0eac332
#
_entry.id   a40473fc89db8421821217d1c0eac332
#
_cell.length_a   1.000
_cell.length_b   1.000
_cell.length_c   1.000
_cell.angle_alpha   90.00
_cell.angle_beta   90.00
_cell.angle_gamma   90.00
#
_symmetry.space_group_name_H-M   'P 1'
#
loop_
_entity.id
_entity.type
_entity.pdbx_description
1 polymer ?
#
loop_
_entity_poly.entity_id
_entity_poly.type
_entity_poly.pdbx_seq_one_letter_code
_entity_poly.pdbx_strand_id
1 'polypeptide(L)'
;MATISDAEALSKLNFEFNGGDKRPVSEIIKCLNSNNECVAVATLMNEVIGFGCAQSFKSFCYNEAYGEITEMYVKKSARRNGVATSLISFLENQLHSRGVKSIKILTGRDNNSAIKVYELSGYVMDDEVMLMKELE
;
A
#
# COMPACT_ATOMS: atom_id res chain seq x y z
N MET A 1 8.98 8.04 -2.92
CA MET A 1 7.57 8.38 -3.27
C MET A 1 7.38 8.31 -4.77
N ALA A 2 6.22 7.84 -5.19
CA ALA A 2 5.86 7.84 -6.59
C ALA A 2 5.74 9.27 -7.13
N THR A 3 6.09 9.44 -8.39
CA THR A 3 5.90 10.68 -9.13
C THR A 3 5.01 10.42 -10.34
N ILE A 4 4.60 11.48 -11.02
CA ILE A 4 3.75 11.32 -12.20
C ILE A 4 4.45 10.53 -13.31
N SER A 5 5.77 10.50 -13.33
CA SER A 5 6.51 9.68 -14.29
C SER A 5 6.37 8.17 -14.05
N ASP A 6 5.89 7.77 -12.87
CA ASP A 6 5.64 6.37 -12.54
C ASP A 6 4.24 5.90 -12.92
N ALA A 7 3.38 6.79 -13.41
CA ALA A 7 1.95 6.49 -13.60
C ALA A 7 1.71 5.34 -14.60
N GLU A 8 2.48 5.26 -15.66
CA GLU A 8 2.31 4.18 -16.64
C GLU A 8 2.70 2.83 -16.04
N ALA A 9 3.82 2.78 -15.33
CA ALA A 9 4.27 1.57 -14.63
C ALA A 9 3.26 1.14 -13.57
N LEU A 10 2.73 2.09 -12.81
CA LEU A 10 1.71 1.82 -11.79
C LEU A 10 0.43 1.27 -12.42
N SER A 11 0.03 1.79 -13.57
CA SER A 11 -1.14 1.26 -14.29
C SER A 11 -0.95 -0.21 -14.65
N LYS A 12 0.22 -0.57 -15.15
CA LYS A 12 0.54 -1.97 -15.51
C LYS A 12 0.57 -2.88 -14.28
N LEU A 13 1.25 -2.45 -13.22
CA LEU A 13 1.37 -3.25 -11.99
C LEU A 13 0.01 -3.42 -11.30
N ASN A 14 -0.80 -2.38 -11.29
CA ASN A 14 -2.14 -2.50 -10.72
C ASN A 14 -3.00 -3.48 -11.53
N PHE A 15 -2.89 -3.47 -12.84
CA PHE A 15 -3.58 -4.43 -13.69
C PHE A 15 -3.12 -5.87 -13.40
N GLU A 16 -1.82 -6.09 -13.23
CA GLU A 16 -1.30 -7.40 -12.83
C GLU A 16 -1.85 -7.85 -11.47
N PHE A 17 -1.97 -6.91 -10.52
CA PHE A 17 -2.40 -7.19 -9.15
C PHE A 17 -3.90 -7.46 -9.06
N ASN A 18 -4.70 -6.54 -9.59
CA ASN A 18 -6.15 -6.53 -9.37
C ASN A 18 -6.98 -7.01 -10.56
N GLY A 19 -6.39 -7.07 -11.75
CA GLY A 19 -7.11 -7.45 -12.97
C GLY A 19 -8.15 -6.41 -13.37
N GLY A 20 -9.16 -6.83 -14.08
CA GLY A 20 -10.23 -5.97 -14.55
C GLY A 20 -9.78 -5.04 -15.68
N ASP A 21 -10.38 -3.87 -15.76
CA ASP A 21 -10.01 -2.86 -16.72
C ASP A 21 -8.75 -2.13 -16.27
N LYS A 22 -7.80 -1.95 -17.18
CA LYS A 22 -6.58 -1.22 -16.88
C LYS A 22 -6.91 0.24 -16.59
N ARG A 23 -6.43 0.73 -15.42
CA ARG A 23 -6.67 2.12 -15.04
C ARG A 23 -5.97 3.08 -16.00
N PRO A 24 -6.68 4.12 -16.50
CA PRO A 24 -6.06 5.10 -17.38
C PRO A 24 -4.92 5.85 -16.67
N VAL A 25 -3.84 6.08 -17.40
CA VAL A 25 -2.69 6.82 -16.86
C VAL A 25 -3.10 8.21 -16.36
N SER A 26 -4.00 8.89 -17.08
CA SER A 26 -4.49 10.22 -16.69
C SER A 26 -5.17 10.22 -15.32
N GLU A 27 -5.92 9.17 -15.00
CA GLU A 27 -6.57 9.05 -13.69
C GLU A 27 -5.55 8.81 -12.57
N ILE A 28 -4.53 8.02 -12.86
CA ILE A 28 -3.46 7.77 -11.89
C ILE A 28 -2.70 9.07 -11.60
N ILE A 29 -2.40 9.86 -12.63
CA ILE A 29 -1.74 11.16 -12.46
C ILE A 29 -2.57 12.07 -11.56
N LYS A 30 -3.88 12.12 -11.76
CA LYS A 30 -4.77 12.90 -10.90
C LYS A 30 -4.68 12.45 -9.45
N CYS A 31 -4.71 11.15 -9.21
CA CYS A 31 -4.61 10.59 -7.87
C CYS A 31 -3.28 10.94 -7.21
N LEU A 32 -2.17 10.83 -7.95
CA LEU A 32 -0.85 11.15 -7.41
C LEU A 32 -0.71 12.64 -7.05
N ASN A 33 -1.40 13.53 -7.76
CA ASN A 33 -1.31 14.98 -7.53
C ASN A 33 -2.24 15.52 -6.46
N SER A 34 -3.35 14.85 -6.18
CA SER A 34 -4.45 15.44 -5.42
C SER A 34 -4.78 14.75 -4.11
N ASN A 35 -3.99 13.78 -3.67
CA ASN A 35 -4.45 12.83 -2.69
C ASN A 35 -3.61 12.82 -1.42
N ASN A 36 -4.26 12.51 -0.30
CA ASN A 36 -3.58 12.23 0.96
C ASN A 36 -2.93 10.85 0.99
N GLU A 37 -3.14 10.07 -0.06
CA GLU A 37 -2.56 8.74 -0.17
C GLU A 37 -1.05 8.82 -0.35
N CYS A 38 -0.32 8.06 0.44
CA CYS A 38 1.09 7.80 0.20
C CYS A 38 1.21 6.68 -0.81
N VAL A 39 1.83 6.94 -1.95
CA VAL A 39 2.12 5.90 -2.93
C VAL A 39 3.64 5.76 -3.01
N ALA A 40 4.13 4.58 -2.66
CA ALA A 40 5.55 4.25 -2.73
C ALA A 40 5.79 3.32 -3.91
N VAL A 41 6.92 3.48 -4.57
CA VAL A 41 7.36 2.55 -5.61
C VAL A 41 8.71 1.98 -5.26
N ALA A 42 8.93 0.73 -5.65
CA ALA A 42 10.23 0.10 -5.60
C ALA A 42 10.76 -0.03 -7.02
N THR A 43 11.99 0.38 -7.23
CA THR A 43 12.62 0.32 -8.54
C THR A 43 13.89 -0.52 -8.49
N LEU A 44 14.14 -1.24 -9.58
CA LEU A 44 15.35 -2.01 -9.77
C LEU A 44 15.79 -1.83 -11.22
N MET A 45 17.01 -1.37 -11.43
CA MET A 45 17.55 -1.11 -12.77
C MET A 45 16.61 -0.22 -13.61
N ASN A 46 16.12 0.86 -12.99
CA ASN A 46 15.20 1.84 -13.59
C ASN A 46 13.82 1.29 -13.95
N GLU A 47 13.48 0.09 -13.51
CA GLU A 47 12.15 -0.49 -13.69
C GLU A 47 11.39 -0.48 -12.37
N VAL A 48 10.13 -0.07 -12.40
CA VAL A 48 9.25 -0.15 -11.23
C VAL A 48 8.80 -1.60 -11.07
N ILE A 49 9.17 -2.22 -9.96
CA ILE A 49 8.92 -3.64 -9.71
C ILE A 49 7.90 -3.89 -8.61
N GLY A 50 7.46 -2.85 -7.95
CA GLY A 50 6.47 -2.98 -6.89
C GLY A 50 5.95 -1.64 -6.44
N PHE A 51 4.82 -1.66 -5.73
CA PHE A 51 4.25 -0.46 -5.14
C PHE A 51 3.53 -0.79 -3.85
N GLY A 52 3.34 0.22 -3.03
CA GLY A 52 2.52 0.14 -1.84
C GLY A 52 1.80 1.47 -1.62
N CYS A 53 0.62 1.38 -1.05
CA CYS A 53 -0.20 2.55 -0.76
C CYS A 53 -0.55 2.58 0.72
N ALA A 54 -0.61 3.79 1.29
CA ALA A 54 -0.98 3.97 2.69
C ALA A 54 -1.75 5.27 2.85
N GLN A 55 -2.61 5.31 3.86
CA GLN A 55 -3.37 6.50 4.21
C GLN A 55 -3.33 6.72 5.71
N SER A 56 -3.48 7.97 6.13
CA SER A 56 -3.62 8.33 7.53
C SER A 56 -5.04 8.81 7.80
N PHE A 57 -5.55 8.52 9.00
CA PHE A 57 -6.91 8.85 9.40
C PHE A 57 -6.86 9.55 10.75
N LYS A 58 -7.64 10.61 10.88
CA LYS A 58 -7.74 11.37 12.12
C LYS A 58 -9.18 11.51 12.53
N SER A 59 -9.53 11.03 13.73
CA SER A 59 -10.84 11.22 14.31
C SER A 59 -10.78 12.28 15.41
N PHE A 60 -11.86 13.05 15.57
CA PHE A 60 -11.95 13.96 16.71
C PHE A 60 -11.95 13.23 18.06
N CYS A 61 -12.23 11.93 18.03
CA CYS A 61 -12.28 11.12 19.24
C CYS A 61 -10.92 10.88 19.87
N TYR A 62 -9.84 11.05 19.12
CA TYR A 62 -8.49 10.69 19.57
C TYR A 62 -7.50 11.80 19.27
N ASN A 63 -6.47 11.90 20.11
CA ASN A 63 -5.39 12.86 19.90
C ASN A 63 -4.46 12.45 18.76
N GLU A 64 -4.34 11.16 18.50
CA GLU A 64 -3.38 10.63 17.55
C GLU A 64 -4.05 10.12 16.30
N ALA A 65 -3.37 10.27 15.17
CA ALA A 65 -3.79 9.68 13.90
C ALA A 65 -3.39 8.21 13.87
N TYR A 66 -4.14 7.42 13.11
CA TYR A 66 -3.74 6.05 12.78
C TYR A 66 -3.63 5.92 11.27
N GLY A 67 -2.94 4.87 10.82
CA GLY A 67 -2.71 4.65 9.41
C GLY A 67 -3.15 3.27 8.97
N GLU A 68 -3.21 3.13 7.66
CA GLU A 68 -3.46 1.83 7.04
C GLU A 68 -2.58 1.70 5.81
N ILE A 69 -1.92 0.56 5.67
CA ILE A 69 -1.31 0.16 4.41
C ILE A 69 -2.40 -0.54 3.63
N THR A 70 -2.86 0.08 2.57
CA THR A 70 -4.08 -0.32 1.86
C THR A 70 -3.81 -1.23 0.68
N GLU A 71 -2.64 -1.08 0.05
CA GLU A 71 -2.26 -1.86 -1.11
C GLU A 71 -0.78 -2.21 -1.03
N MET A 72 -0.44 -3.42 -1.50
CA MET A 72 0.94 -3.88 -1.57
C MET A 72 1.06 -4.90 -2.67
N TYR A 73 1.91 -4.63 -3.64
CA TYR A 73 2.17 -5.55 -4.74
C TYR A 73 3.62 -5.51 -5.14
N VAL A 74 4.22 -6.68 -5.28
CA VAL A 74 5.56 -6.85 -5.81
C VAL A 74 5.48 -7.78 -7.02
N LYS A 75 6.08 -7.36 -8.12
CA LYS A 75 6.13 -8.13 -9.35
C LYS A 75 6.66 -9.54 -9.06
N LYS A 76 6.02 -10.54 -9.64
CA LYS A 76 6.33 -11.94 -9.34
C LYS A 76 7.81 -12.27 -9.48
N SER A 77 8.46 -11.74 -10.51
CA SER A 77 9.89 -11.96 -10.78
C SER A 77 10.82 -11.29 -9.76
N ALA A 78 10.31 -10.33 -8.99
CA ALA A 78 11.08 -9.58 -8.01
C ALA A 78 10.81 -9.99 -6.56
N ARG A 79 9.96 -10.99 -6.34
CA ARG A 79 9.60 -11.45 -5.00
C ARG A 79 10.76 -12.19 -4.33
N ARG A 80 10.70 -12.29 -3.00
CA ARG A 80 11.69 -12.95 -2.14
C ARG A 80 13.04 -12.22 -2.08
N ASN A 81 13.05 -10.92 -2.42
CA ASN A 81 14.25 -10.08 -2.37
C ASN A 81 14.11 -8.94 -1.36
N GLY A 82 13.16 -9.05 -0.44
CA GLY A 82 12.95 -8.02 0.58
C GLY A 82 12.25 -6.75 0.08
N VAL A 83 11.68 -6.75 -1.11
CA VAL A 83 11.04 -5.57 -1.70
C VAL A 83 9.82 -5.15 -0.88
N ALA A 84 8.95 -6.10 -0.53
CA ALA A 84 7.76 -5.81 0.27
C ALA A 84 8.15 -5.25 1.64
N THR A 85 9.13 -5.82 2.30
CA THR A 85 9.62 -5.35 3.59
C THR A 85 10.14 -3.91 3.49
N SER A 86 10.87 -3.60 2.43
CA SER A 86 11.38 -2.25 2.19
C SER A 86 10.26 -1.26 1.93
N LEU A 87 9.23 -1.65 1.17
CA LEU A 87 8.06 -0.81 0.92
C LEU A 87 7.30 -0.54 2.22
N ILE A 88 7.10 -1.57 3.05
CA ILE A 88 6.44 -1.42 4.35
C ILE A 88 7.20 -0.43 5.21
N SER A 89 8.50 -0.61 5.34
CA SER A 89 9.35 0.27 6.16
C SER A 89 9.29 1.73 5.67
N PHE A 90 9.33 1.92 4.35
CA PHE A 90 9.22 3.26 3.77
C PHE A 90 7.86 3.90 4.09
N LEU A 91 6.77 3.16 3.91
CA LEU A 91 5.43 3.66 4.21
C LEU A 91 5.24 3.95 5.70
N GLU A 92 5.78 3.11 6.56
CA GLU A 92 5.76 3.34 8.01
C GLU A 92 6.44 4.65 8.37
N ASN A 93 7.60 4.92 7.77
CA ASN A 93 8.33 6.17 8.00
C ASN A 93 7.53 7.38 7.52
N GLN A 94 6.87 7.27 6.37
CA GLN A 94 6.03 8.35 5.85
C GLN A 94 4.83 8.61 6.77
N LEU A 95 4.16 7.57 7.23
CA LEU A 95 3.03 7.70 8.14
C LEU A 95 3.47 8.25 9.50
N HIS A 96 4.59 7.77 10.02
CA HIS A 96 5.13 8.25 11.29
C HIS A 96 5.43 9.76 11.23
N SER A 97 5.97 10.24 10.13
CA SER A 97 6.25 11.66 9.93
C SER A 97 4.98 12.52 9.92
N ARG A 98 3.82 11.91 9.69
CA ARG A 98 2.50 12.55 9.73
C ARG A 98 1.82 12.42 11.09
N GLY A 99 2.51 11.92 12.10
CA GLY A 99 1.98 11.77 13.45
C GLY A 99 1.21 10.48 13.69
N VAL A 100 1.26 9.53 12.78
CA VAL A 100 0.61 8.23 12.94
C VAL A 100 1.35 7.41 14.00
N LYS A 101 0.61 6.82 14.93
CA LYS A 101 1.15 6.01 16.02
C LYS A 101 0.87 4.53 15.89
N SER A 102 -0.13 4.15 15.12
CA SER A 102 -0.44 2.74 14.86
C SER A 102 -0.90 2.56 13.44
N ILE A 103 -0.59 1.41 12.87
CA ILE A 103 -0.85 1.09 11.46
C ILE A 103 -1.53 -0.26 11.41
N LYS A 104 -2.58 -0.37 10.59
CA LYS A 104 -3.22 -1.65 10.30
C LYS A 104 -3.01 -2.05 8.86
N ILE A 105 -3.06 -3.35 8.62
CA ILE A 105 -3.04 -3.95 7.29
C ILE A 105 -4.16 -4.98 7.25
N LEU A 106 -4.98 -4.92 6.21
CA LEU A 106 -6.02 -5.92 5.97
C LEU A 106 -5.59 -6.81 4.82
N THR A 107 -5.69 -8.11 5.03
CA THR A 107 -5.38 -9.08 3.98
C THR A 107 -6.31 -10.28 4.11
N GLY A 108 -6.41 -11.09 3.05
CA GLY A 108 -7.21 -12.30 3.10
C GLY A 108 -6.70 -13.26 4.16
N ARG A 109 -7.65 -13.90 4.86
CA ARG A 109 -7.33 -14.84 5.95
C ARG A 109 -6.38 -15.96 5.50
N ASP A 110 -6.51 -16.39 4.25
CA ASP A 110 -5.75 -17.51 3.70
C ASP A 110 -4.49 -17.06 2.94
N ASN A 111 -4.21 -15.75 2.92
CA ASN A 111 -3.02 -15.24 2.25
C ASN A 111 -1.80 -15.37 3.16
N ASN A 112 -1.35 -16.61 3.34
CA ASN A 112 -0.31 -16.95 4.30
C ASN A 112 1.02 -16.29 3.99
N SER A 113 1.38 -16.14 2.72
CA SER A 113 2.64 -15.52 2.34
C SER A 113 2.67 -14.03 2.70
N ALA A 114 1.56 -13.31 2.49
CA ALA A 114 1.46 -11.91 2.87
C ALA A 114 1.46 -11.75 4.39
N ILE A 115 0.68 -12.57 5.09
CA ILE A 115 0.62 -12.53 6.55
C ILE A 115 2.02 -12.72 7.15
N LYS A 116 2.77 -13.67 6.62
CA LYS A 116 4.13 -13.92 7.09
C LYS A 116 5.05 -12.70 6.91
N VAL A 117 4.96 -12.03 5.78
CA VAL A 117 5.75 -10.81 5.53
C VAL A 117 5.38 -9.73 6.54
N TYR A 118 4.09 -9.54 6.80
CA TYR A 118 3.63 -8.54 7.75
C TYR A 118 4.05 -8.88 9.18
N GLU A 119 3.95 -10.14 9.58
CA GLU A 119 4.40 -10.57 10.90
C GLU A 119 5.91 -10.36 11.08
N LEU A 120 6.70 -10.63 10.04
CA LEU A 120 8.14 -10.38 10.07
C LEU A 120 8.46 -8.88 10.19
N SER A 121 7.55 -8.02 9.77
CA SER A 121 7.66 -6.57 9.91
C SER A 121 7.11 -6.04 11.23
N GLY A 122 6.69 -6.95 12.13
CA GLY A 122 6.23 -6.58 13.48
C GLY A 122 4.72 -6.45 13.63
N TYR A 123 3.94 -6.74 12.59
CA TYR A 123 2.49 -6.71 12.69
C TYR A 123 1.98 -7.95 13.41
N VAL A 124 0.93 -7.78 14.20
CA VAL A 124 0.34 -8.85 15.00
C VAL A 124 -1.11 -9.01 14.58
N MET A 125 -1.59 -10.24 14.53
CA MET A 125 -3.00 -10.47 14.26
C MET A 125 -3.88 -9.83 15.33
N ASP A 126 -4.93 -9.15 14.88
CA ASP A 126 -5.93 -8.56 15.76
C ASP A 126 -7.18 -9.45 15.76
N ASP A 127 -7.99 -9.33 16.79
CA ASP A 127 -9.25 -10.07 16.91
C ASP A 127 -10.46 -9.29 16.40
N GLU A 128 -10.27 -8.10 15.88
CA GLU A 128 -11.35 -7.33 15.25
C GLU A 128 -11.77 -7.99 13.95
N VAL A 129 -13.05 -7.86 13.61
CA VAL A 129 -13.58 -8.37 12.35
C VAL A 129 -13.95 -7.22 11.44
N MET A 130 -13.76 -7.43 10.14
CA MET A 130 -14.15 -6.47 9.12
C MET A 130 -15.55 -6.84 8.62
N LEU A 131 -16.44 -5.85 8.61
CA LEU A 131 -17.78 -6.00 8.04
C LEU A 131 -17.85 -5.12 6.80
N MET A 132 -18.42 -5.67 5.73
CA MET A 132 -18.54 -4.95 4.46
C MET A 132 -19.99 -4.94 3.99
N LYS A 133 -20.33 -3.86 3.30
CA LYS A 133 -21.61 -3.75 2.59
C LYS A 133 -21.37 -2.94 1.33
N GLU A 134 -21.87 -3.43 0.21
CA GLU A 134 -21.88 -2.66 -1.02
C GLU A 134 -23.10 -1.73 -1.01
N LEU A 135 -22.87 -0.48 -1.44
CA LEU A 135 -23.93 0.52 -1.56
C LEU A 135 -24.32 0.65 -3.02
N GLU A 136 -25.62 0.61 -3.26
CA GLU A 136 -26.18 0.77 -4.62
C GLU A 136 -26.25 2.23 -5.02
#